data_1f15d3f4d0062a53a3285cadebea1878
#
_entry.id   1f15d3f4d0062a53a3285cadebea1878
#
_cell.length_a   1.000
_cell.length_b   1.000
_cell.length_c   1.000
_cell.angle_alpha   90.00
_cell.angle_beta   90.00
_cell.angle_gamma   90.00
#
_symmetry.space_group_name_H-M   'P 1'
#
loop_
_entity.id
_entity.type
_entity.pdbx_description
1 polymer ?
#
loop_
_entity_poly.entity_id
_entity_poly.type
_entity_poly.pdbx_seq_one_letter_code
_entity_poly.pdbx_strand_id
1 'polypeptide(L)'
;MSILVLGDLFYGYDFLAKDILKMSDYIKTNNLTVILNLEGAITKNKSILIKKRGEHLAQSVKIIEVLKLLNVKGVSICNNHIYDFGEQGLKDTIDILNKNKIKYCGAGLTEEDAKLPMIIEEKGIKYEFYGATDPFEESICCKNGSSGCLNIKNLNIKDLKKDESIKRIALLHTGFEYNTLPSPRTIKECRSFIDNGFDAVICSHPHITQPYEIYKDKNIYYSLGNFYFSADREEYQEKKIFGEKRGYCNIGLGVLIDRDFVSSIGISYDSVKKLSYFNKNIVPKTLEFNNLGLKYSRKYMKCRNNYNPMLTGNIFLDEIKIFLLNCTYMIYGILKKIGFFRRERN
;
A
#
# COMPACT_ATOMS: atom_id res chain seq x y z
N MET A 1 -17.04 -7.05 17.45
CA MET A 1 -16.72 -6.34 16.18
C MET A 1 -15.68 -7.15 15.44
N SER A 2 -15.67 -7.10 14.11
CA SER A 2 -14.60 -7.67 13.29
C SER A 2 -13.76 -6.52 12.73
N ILE A 3 -12.49 -6.77 12.43
CA ILE A 3 -11.62 -5.77 11.84
C ILE A 3 -11.76 -5.85 10.32
N LEU A 4 -11.97 -4.71 9.68
CA LEU A 4 -11.96 -4.56 8.22
C LEU A 4 -10.70 -3.81 7.81
N VAL A 5 -9.81 -4.48 7.09
CA VAL A 5 -8.62 -3.86 6.50
C VAL A 5 -8.94 -3.45 5.07
N LEU A 6 -8.71 -2.18 4.75
CA LEU A 6 -8.96 -1.61 3.43
C LEU A 6 -7.64 -1.19 2.76
N GLY A 7 -7.66 -1.10 1.43
CA GLY A 7 -6.52 -0.68 0.63
C GLY A 7 -6.25 0.82 0.68
N ASP A 8 -5.75 1.37 -0.43
CA ASP A 8 -5.25 2.73 -0.51
C ASP A 8 -6.35 3.77 -0.41
N LEU A 9 -6.20 4.70 0.55
CA LEU A 9 -7.06 5.85 0.73
C LEU A 9 -6.26 7.13 0.45
N PHE A 10 -6.62 7.82 -0.63
CA PHE A 10 -6.25 9.20 -0.89
C PHE A 10 -7.49 10.07 -1.05
N TYR A 11 -7.65 11.07 -0.18
CA TYR A 11 -8.79 11.97 -0.13
C TYR A 11 -8.36 13.42 -0.34
N GLY A 12 -8.37 13.88 -1.59
CA GLY A 12 -7.92 15.21 -1.99
C GLY A 12 -8.97 16.32 -1.90
N TYR A 13 -10.22 16.01 -1.47
CA TYR A 13 -11.31 16.99 -1.43
C TYR A 13 -11.39 17.78 -0.13
N ASP A 14 -11.80 19.05 -0.24
CA ASP A 14 -12.11 19.91 0.91
C ASP A 14 -13.57 19.81 1.36
N PHE A 15 -14.36 18.94 0.76
CA PHE A 15 -15.76 18.65 1.11
C PHE A 15 -15.97 17.14 1.31
N LEU A 16 -17.00 16.78 2.08
CA LEU A 16 -17.33 15.39 2.31
C LEU A 16 -18.09 14.81 1.11
N ALA A 17 -17.52 13.82 0.45
CA ALA A 17 -18.14 13.15 -0.69
C ALA A 17 -19.29 12.21 -0.24
N LYS A 18 -20.40 12.21 -0.99
CA LYS A 18 -21.60 11.40 -0.67
C LYS A 18 -21.35 9.89 -0.66
N ASP A 19 -20.40 9.43 -1.47
CA ASP A 19 -20.00 8.03 -1.54
C ASP A 19 -19.35 7.51 -0.24
N ILE A 20 -18.62 8.38 0.48
CA ILE A 20 -18.08 8.05 1.80
C ILE A 20 -19.20 7.80 2.83
N LEU A 21 -20.29 8.56 2.77
CA LEU A 21 -21.44 8.36 3.67
C LEU A 21 -22.06 6.96 3.53
N LYS A 22 -22.22 6.48 2.29
CA LYS A 22 -22.77 5.13 2.04
C LYS A 22 -21.88 4.01 2.55
N MET A 23 -20.56 4.18 2.42
CA MET A 23 -19.63 3.21 2.97
C MET A 23 -19.66 3.19 4.50
N SER A 24 -19.80 4.37 5.10
CA SER A 24 -19.98 4.53 6.54
C SER A 24 -21.20 3.76 7.05
N ASP A 25 -22.33 3.79 6.35
CA ASP A 25 -23.53 3.06 6.75
C ASP A 25 -23.30 1.55 6.79
N TYR A 26 -22.64 0.98 5.79
CA TYR A 26 -22.29 -0.43 5.78
C TYR A 26 -21.38 -0.80 6.96
N ILE A 27 -20.36 0.00 7.23
CA ILE A 27 -19.39 -0.21 8.30
C ILE A 27 -20.11 -0.19 9.67
N LYS A 28 -20.99 0.79 9.89
CA LYS A 28 -21.78 0.92 11.12
C LYS A 28 -22.76 -0.23 11.30
N THR A 29 -23.52 -0.57 10.24
CA THR A 29 -24.52 -1.66 10.29
C THR A 29 -23.88 -3.00 10.63
N ASN A 30 -22.67 -3.25 10.13
CA ASN A 30 -21.92 -4.50 10.40
C ASN A 30 -21.00 -4.37 11.61
N ASN A 31 -21.01 -3.25 12.32
CA ASN A 31 -20.20 -3.00 13.51
C ASN A 31 -18.72 -3.32 13.30
N LEU A 32 -18.11 -2.71 12.26
CA LEU A 32 -16.72 -2.98 11.85
C LEU A 32 -15.77 -1.93 12.41
N THR A 33 -14.62 -2.38 12.90
CA THR A 33 -13.44 -1.54 13.16
C THR A 33 -12.57 -1.49 11.91
N VAL A 34 -12.25 -0.31 11.42
CA VAL A 34 -11.54 -0.16 10.14
C VAL A 34 -10.06 0.18 10.37
N ILE A 35 -9.21 -0.50 9.59
CA ILE A 35 -7.79 -0.22 9.39
C ILE A 35 -7.59 0.00 7.88
N LEU A 36 -6.73 0.93 7.47
CA LEU A 36 -6.45 1.17 6.04
C LEU A 36 -5.05 1.73 5.78
N ASN A 37 -4.63 1.75 4.51
CA ASN A 37 -3.45 2.51 4.10
C ASN A 37 -3.85 3.96 3.81
N LEU A 38 -3.31 4.91 4.58
CA LEU A 38 -3.49 6.34 4.37
C LEU A 38 -2.36 6.85 3.48
N GLU A 39 -2.62 6.97 2.18
CA GLU A 39 -1.61 7.30 1.19
C GLU A 39 -1.42 8.80 1.04
N GLY A 40 -0.23 9.27 1.40
CA GLY A 40 0.12 10.68 1.40
C GLY A 40 -0.03 11.38 2.75
N ALA A 41 0.63 12.52 2.87
CA ALA A 41 0.74 13.27 4.11
C ALA A 41 -0.50 14.12 4.39
N ILE A 42 -0.87 14.24 5.67
CA ILE A 42 -1.86 15.23 6.13
C ILE A 42 -1.09 16.50 6.51
N THR A 43 -0.93 17.43 5.59
CA THR A 43 -0.23 18.69 5.86
C THR A 43 -0.87 19.87 5.13
N LYS A 44 -0.80 21.04 5.75
CA LYS A 44 -1.14 22.31 5.11
C LYS A 44 0.08 22.96 4.46
N ASN A 45 1.28 22.58 4.90
CA ASN A 45 2.52 23.13 4.38
C ASN A 45 2.95 22.34 3.14
N LYS A 46 2.64 22.86 1.96
CA LYS A 46 3.00 22.29 0.66
C LYS A 46 4.21 22.96 0.02
N SER A 47 4.95 23.80 0.76
CA SER A 47 6.08 24.56 0.23
C SER A 47 7.37 23.72 0.10
N ILE A 48 7.50 22.67 0.89
CA ILE A 48 8.66 21.80 0.88
C ILE A 48 8.28 20.51 0.17
N LEU A 49 8.77 20.33 -1.05
CA LEU A 49 8.56 19.12 -1.85
C LEU A 49 9.87 18.34 -1.94
N ILE A 50 9.85 17.04 -1.68
CA ILE A 50 11.01 16.20 -1.96
C ILE A 50 11.19 16.03 -3.47
N LYS A 51 12.43 15.82 -3.90
CA LYS A 51 12.70 15.50 -5.32
C LYS A 51 12.40 14.04 -5.58
N LYS A 52 11.32 13.75 -6.27
CA LYS A 52 10.93 12.41 -6.74
C LYS A 52 10.30 12.45 -8.12
N ARG A 53 10.07 11.29 -8.73
CA ARG A 53 9.22 11.14 -9.92
C ARG A 53 7.75 11.04 -9.49
N GLY A 54 6.85 11.45 -10.40
CA GLY A 54 5.41 11.38 -10.12
C GLY A 54 4.88 12.54 -9.29
N GLU A 55 3.66 12.40 -8.84
CA GLU A 55 2.92 13.45 -8.15
C GLU A 55 3.19 13.44 -6.64
N HIS A 56 2.94 14.58 -5.99
CA HIS A 56 3.01 14.73 -4.55
C HIS A 56 1.58 14.73 -3.97
N LEU A 57 1.29 13.80 -3.08
CA LEU A 57 -0.05 13.60 -2.54
C LEU A 57 -0.19 14.22 -1.14
N ALA A 58 -1.02 15.25 -1.03
CA ALA A 58 -1.44 15.81 0.25
C ALA A 58 -2.91 15.50 0.51
N GLN A 59 -3.20 14.86 1.63
CA GLN A 59 -4.57 14.63 2.09
C GLN A 59 -5.28 15.96 2.34
N SER A 60 -6.59 16.01 2.05
CA SER A 60 -7.43 17.12 2.46
C SER A 60 -7.52 17.21 3.99
N VAL A 61 -7.74 18.42 4.50
CA VAL A 61 -8.04 18.65 5.93
C VAL A 61 -9.30 17.92 6.40
N LYS A 62 -10.20 17.54 5.48
CA LYS A 62 -11.41 16.77 5.76
C LYS A 62 -11.15 15.28 6.02
N ILE A 63 -9.93 14.80 5.78
CA ILE A 63 -9.63 13.37 5.95
C ILE A 63 -9.98 12.86 7.36
N ILE A 64 -9.81 13.67 8.39
CA ILE A 64 -10.13 13.26 9.77
C ILE A 64 -11.63 13.00 9.96
N GLU A 65 -12.49 13.81 9.34
CA GLU A 65 -13.94 13.58 9.35
C GLU A 65 -14.28 12.26 8.63
N VAL A 66 -13.62 12.01 7.49
CA VAL A 66 -13.76 10.78 6.71
C VAL A 66 -13.34 9.57 7.54
N LEU A 67 -12.16 9.61 8.17
CA LEU A 67 -11.66 8.51 9.01
C LEU A 67 -12.62 8.21 10.18
N LYS A 68 -13.16 9.24 10.83
CA LYS A 68 -14.17 9.08 11.89
C LYS A 68 -15.47 8.47 11.40
N LEU A 69 -15.99 8.93 10.26
CA LEU A 69 -17.19 8.41 9.65
C LEU A 69 -17.08 6.93 9.29
N LEU A 70 -15.92 6.51 8.82
CA LEU A 70 -15.59 5.13 8.47
C LEU A 70 -15.16 4.28 9.68
N ASN A 71 -15.30 4.78 10.92
CA ASN A 71 -14.85 4.10 12.15
C ASN A 71 -13.41 3.60 12.08
N VAL A 72 -12.52 4.39 11.46
CA VAL A 72 -11.10 4.07 11.37
C VAL A 72 -10.44 4.24 12.73
N LYS A 73 -9.85 3.17 13.27
CA LYS A 73 -9.11 3.16 14.54
C LYS A 73 -7.61 3.25 14.33
N GLY A 74 -7.15 2.90 13.13
CA GLY A 74 -5.74 2.95 12.82
C GLY A 74 -5.45 2.96 11.33
N VAL A 75 -4.26 3.43 10.98
CA VAL A 75 -3.80 3.55 9.60
C VAL A 75 -2.36 3.09 9.44
N SER A 76 -2.06 2.42 8.32
CA SER A 76 -0.68 2.37 7.85
C SER A 76 -0.35 3.70 7.20
N ILE A 77 0.74 4.32 7.62
CA ILE A 77 1.29 5.51 6.97
C ILE A 77 2.62 5.21 6.26
N CYS A 78 2.92 3.93 6.07
CA CYS A 78 4.13 3.45 5.43
C CYS A 78 3.92 3.31 3.92
N ASN A 79 4.10 4.38 3.16
CA ASN A 79 3.91 4.39 1.71
C ASN A 79 4.87 5.39 1.03
N ASN A 80 4.94 5.33 -0.30
CA ASN A 80 5.81 6.17 -1.12
C ASN A 80 5.43 7.66 -1.13
N HIS A 81 4.27 8.03 -0.58
CA HIS A 81 3.75 9.41 -0.56
C HIS A 81 3.76 10.09 0.82
N ILE A 82 4.00 9.35 1.90
CA ILE A 82 3.97 9.94 3.24
C ILE A 82 5.03 11.02 3.46
N TYR A 83 6.14 10.90 2.73
CA TYR A 83 7.29 11.80 2.85
C TYR A 83 7.36 12.86 1.74
N ASP A 84 6.31 13.00 0.91
CA ASP A 84 6.26 13.92 -0.22
C ASP A 84 6.53 15.38 0.14
N PHE A 85 6.20 15.76 1.37
CA PHE A 85 6.44 17.07 1.95
C PHE A 85 7.54 17.06 3.02
N GLY A 86 8.49 16.12 2.90
CA GLY A 86 9.62 15.96 3.79
C GLY A 86 9.23 15.55 5.21
N GLU A 87 10.16 15.73 6.14
CA GLU A 87 9.95 15.41 7.56
C GLU A 87 8.78 16.19 8.18
N GLN A 88 8.59 17.45 7.76
CA GLN A 88 7.49 18.25 8.27
C GLN A 88 6.11 17.66 7.91
N GLY A 89 5.94 17.17 6.67
CA GLY A 89 4.70 16.50 6.25
C GLY A 89 4.41 15.23 7.05
N LEU A 90 5.43 14.42 7.32
CA LEU A 90 5.32 13.25 8.17
C LEU A 90 4.96 13.64 9.61
N LYS A 91 5.65 14.63 10.18
CA LYS A 91 5.38 15.13 11.54
C LYS A 91 3.96 15.69 11.69
N ASP A 92 3.53 16.54 10.76
CA ASP A 92 2.16 17.08 10.74
C ASP A 92 1.14 15.92 10.73
N THR A 93 1.39 14.87 9.93
CA THR A 93 0.52 13.70 9.85
C THR A 93 0.44 12.98 11.19
N ILE A 94 1.57 12.70 11.82
CA ILE A 94 1.66 12.02 13.13
C ILE A 94 0.94 12.86 14.21
N ASP A 95 1.18 14.16 14.27
CA ASP A 95 0.57 15.06 15.25
C ASP A 95 -0.97 15.10 15.09
N ILE A 96 -1.46 15.16 13.85
CA ILE A 96 -2.89 15.17 13.55
C ILE A 96 -3.54 13.83 13.92
N LEU A 97 -2.93 12.70 13.60
CA LEU A 97 -3.43 11.37 13.95
C LEU A 97 -3.50 11.20 15.48
N ASN A 98 -2.43 11.55 16.20
CA ASN A 98 -2.36 11.50 17.66
C ASN A 98 -3.43 12.37 18.32
N LYS A 99 -3.59 13.61 17.87
CA LYS A 99 -4.63 14.53 18.36
C LYS A 99 -6.04 13.95 18.21
N ASN A 100 -6.27 13.14 17.18
CA ASN A 100 -7.56 12.53 16.90
C ASN A 100 -7.68 11.09 17.41
N LYS A 101 -6.69 10.59 18.18
CA LYS A 101 -6.67 9.23 18.75
C LYS A 101 -6.77 8.13 17.69
N ILE A 102 -6.24 8.39 16.49
CA ILE A 102 -6.11 7.40 15.42
C ILE A 102 -4.70 6.82 15.50
N LYS A 103 -4.61 5.52 15.68
CA LYS A 103 -3.33 4.82 15.78
C LYS A 103 -2.68 4.69 14.39
N TYR A 104 -1.35 4.54 14.35
CA TYR A 104 -0.63 4.37 13.08
C TYR A 104 0.56 3.44 13.23
N CYS A 105 1.10 2.97 12.11
CA CYS A 105 2.33 2.17 12.05
C CYS A 105 3.11 2.41 10.76
N GLY A 106 4.38 2.00 10.79
CA GLY A 106 5.21 1.80 9.62
C GLY A 106 6.01 3.01 9.16
N ALA A 107 5.80 4.20 9.75
CA ALA A 107 6.66 5.36 9.57
C ALA A 107 6.81 6.11 10.88
N GLY A 108 7.91 6.82 11.06
CA GLY A 108 8.22 7.52 12.29
C GLY A 108 9.27 8.61 12.13
N LEU A 109 9.48 9.39 13.19
CA LEU A 109 10.53 10.40 13.25
C LEU A 109 11.90 9.76 13.49
N THR A 110 11.90 8.51 13.96
CA THR A 110 13.06 7.63 14.08
C THR A 110 12.75 6.25 13.49
N GLU A 111 13.76 5.43 13.26
CA GLU A 111 13.57 4.04 12.80
C GLU A 111 12.90 3.19 13.90
N GLU A 112 13.19 3.48 15.15
CA GLU A 112 12.60 2.83 16.32
C GLU A 112 11.10 3.09 16.38
N ASP A 113 10.65 4.34 16.15
CA ASP A 113 9.23 4.70 16.07
C ASP A 113 8.55 3.96 14.89
N ALA A 114 9.21 3.93 13.74
CA ALA A 114 8.67 3.27 12.55
C ALA A 114 8.51 1.74 12.71
N LYS A 115 9.29 1.10 13.60
CA LYS A 115 9.20 -0.33 13.93
C LYS A 115 8.07 -0.68 14.88
N LEU A 116 7.53 0.30 15.61
CA LEU A 116 6.48 0.03 16.59
C LEU A 116 5.21 -0.49 15.90
N PRO A 117 4.60 -1.56 16.42
CA PRO A 117 3.33 -2.02 15.91
C PRO A 117 2.19 -1.09 16.33
N MET A 118 1.20 -0.96 15.47
CA MET A 118 -0.09 -0.42 15.83
C MET A 118 -0.91 -1.51 16.53
N ILE A 119 -1.29 -1.26 17.79
CA ILE A 119 -2.02 -2.24 18.61
C ILE A 119 -3.51 -1.90 18.59
N ILE A 120 -4.33 -2.84 18.15
CA ILE A 120 -5.80 -2.77 18.19
C ILE A 120 -6.31 -3.95 19.03
N GLU A 121 -7.15 -3.66 20.01
CA GLU A 121 -7.83 -4.68 20.80
C GLU A 121 -9.28 -4.77 20.36
N GLU A 122 -9.70 -5.99 19.99
CA GLU A 122 -11.04 -6.23 19.53
C GLU A 122 -11.54 -7.60 20.05
N LYS A 123 -12.70 -7.61 20.72
CA LYS A 123 -13.28 -8.82 21.34
C LYS A 123 -12.31 -9.57 22.27
N GLY A 124 -11.47 -8.85 23.00
CA GLY A 124 -10.47 -9.44 23.91
C GLY A 124 -9.26 -10.08 23.20
N ILE A 125 -9.10 -9.83 21.90
CA ILE A 125 -7.92 -10.25 21.13
C ILE A 125 -7.07 -9.02 20.86
N LYS A 126 -5.77 -9.17 21.07
CA LYS A 126 -4.75 -8.17 20.72
C LYS A 126 -4.26 -8.42 19.30
N TYR A 127 -4.41 -7.42 18.46
CA TYR A 127 -3.89 -7.39 17.08
C TYR A 127 -2.72 -6.43 17.01
N GLU A 128 -1.59 -6.90 16.50
CA GLU A 128 -0.40 -6.10 16.22
C GLU A 128 -0.26 -5.93 14.71
N PHE A 129 -0.40 -4.70 14.21
CA PHE A 129 -0.21 -4.37 12.81
C PHE A 129 1.16 -3.73 12.61
N TYR A 130 1.95 -4.29 11.72
CA TYR A 130 3.29 -3.81 11.37
C TYR A 130 3.27 -3.25 9.95
N GLY A 131 3.60 -1.98 9.79
CA GLY A 131 3.72 -1.35 8.47
C GLY A 131 5.16 -1.42 7.96
N ALA A 132 5.37 -1.73 6.68
CA ALA A 132 6.66 -1.62 6.03
C ALA A 132 6.51 -1.40 4.52
N THR A 133 7.53 -0.80 3.89
CA THR A 133 7.52 -0.51 2.45
C THR A 133 8.79 -0.98 1.75
N ASP A 134 8.67 -1.22 0.45
CA ASP A 134 9.80 -1.48 -0.41
C ASP A 134 10.40 -0.15 -0.91
N PRO A 135 11.70 0.13 -0.66
CA PRO A 135 12.33 1.37 -1.10
C PRO A 135 12.45 1.51 -2.62
N PHE A 136 12.16 0.47 -3.41
CA PHE A 136 12.20 0.56 -4.87
C PHE A 136 11.11 1.44 -5.48
N GLU A 137 10.01 1.64 -4.74
CA GLU A 137 8.88 2.46 -5.18
C GLU A 137 8.99 3.91 -4.69
N GLU A 138 10.22 4.45 -4.67
CA GLU A 138 10.53 5.83 -4.28
C GLU A 138 10.17 6.20 -2.82
N SER A 139 9.90 5.20 -1.97
CA SER A 139 9.66 5.42 -0.55
C SER A 139 10.92 5.93 0.15
N ILE A 140 10.79 6.99 0.92
CA ILE A 140 11.87 7.48 1.79
C ILE A 140 11.86 6.66 3.07
N CYS A 141 12.84 5.78 3.20
CA CYS A 141 12.98 4.93 4.38
C CYS A 141 13.94 5.54 5.41
N CYS A 142 13.67 5.26 6.68
CA CYS A 142 14.56 5.59 7.79
C CYS A 142 15.97 5.04 7.55
N LYS A 143 16.97 5.86 7.83
CA LYS A 143 18.39 5.49 7.77
C LYS A 143 19.18 6.31 8.79
N ASN A 144 20.01 5.65 9.58
CA ASN A 144 20.96 6.33 10.50
C ASN A 144 20.27 7.39 11.40
N GLY A 145 19.12 7.06 11.96
CA GLY A 145 18.37 7.98 12.84
C GLY A 145 17.50 9.01 12.12
N SER A 146 17.38 8.96 10.77
CA SER A 146 16.48 9.86 10.04
C SER A 146 15.03 9.39 10.14
N SER A 147 14.10 10.34 10.00
CA SER A 147 12.67 10.07 9.84
C SER A 147 12.35 9.39 8.49
N GLY A 148 11.22 8.71 8.42
CA GLY A 148 10.75 8.07 7.18
C GLY A 148 9.91 6.82 7.42
N CYS A 149 9.78 6.01 6.38
CA CYS A 149 9.13 4.71 6.40
C CYS A 149 10.04 3.60 6.93
N LEU A 150 9.45 2.56 7.49
CA LEU A 150 10.18 1.33 7.77
C LEU A 150 10.44 0.55 6.48
N ASN A 151 11.71 0.25 6.22
CA ASN A 151 12.06 -0.63 5.11
C ASN A 151 11.65 -2.07 5.45
N ILE A 152 11.02 -2.76 4.52
CA ILE A 152 10.58 -4.16 4.68
C ILE A 152 11.71 -5.10 5.13
N LYS A 153 12.94 -4.81 4.76
CA LYS A 153 14.13 -5.58 5.17
C LYS A 153 14.58 -5.32 6.60
N ASN A 154 14.17 -4.17 7.18
CA ASN A 154 14.56 -3.75 8.53
C ASN A 154 13.51 -4.14 9.58
N LEU A 155 12.35 -4.63 9.14
CA LEU A 155 11.41 -5.24 10.06
C LEU A 155 11.98 -6.58 10.52
N ASN A 156 12.57 -6.59 11.71
CA ASN A 156 13.21 -7.76 12.27
C ASN A 156 12.18 -8.75 12.82
N ILE A 157 11.71 -9.62 11.94
CA ILE A 157 10.64 -10.57 12.20
C ILE A 157 11.10 -11.67 13.17
N LYS A 158 12.41 -11.99 13.14
CA LYS A 158 12.98 -13.11 13.91
C LYS A 158 12.99 -12.88 15.43
N ASP A 159 12.98 -11.60 15.84
CA ASP A 159 13.02 -11.24 17.26
C ASP A 159 11.62 -11.13 17.89
N LEU A 160 10.54 -11.32 17.11
CA LEU A 160 9.19 -11.34 17.63
C LEU A 160 8.95 -12.63 18.41
N LYS A 161 8.83 -12.53 19.72
CA LYS A 161 8.47 -13.69 20.57
C LYS A 161 7.14 -14.26 20.10
N LYS A 162 7.10 -15.59 19.92
CA LYS A 162 5.85 -16.27 19.60
C LYS A 162 4.91 -16.14 20.80
N ASP A 163 3.76 -15.52 20.58
CA ASP A 163 2.68 -15.36 21.54
C ASP A 163 1.37 -15.64 20.80
N GLU A 164 0.74 -16.76 21.13
CA GLU A 164 -0.49 -17.22 20.46
C GLU A 164 -1.73 -16.37 20.82
N SER A 165 -1.64 -15.59 21.89
CA SER A 165 -2.70 -14.64 22.28
C SER A 165 -2.71 -13.38 21.42
N ILE A 166 -1.65 -13.15 20.65
CA ILE A 166 -1.48 -11.98 19.80
C ILE A 166 -1.59 -12.38 18.33
N LYS A 167 -2.44 -11.68 17.58
CA LYS A 167 -2.52 -11.82 16.13
C LYS A 167 -1.66 -10.77 15.46
N ARG A 168 -0.68 -11.19 14.65
CA ARG A 168 0.27 -10.29 13.96
C ARG A 168 -0.06 -10.19 12.48
N ILE A 169 -0.27 -8.97 12.01
CA ILE A 169 -0.63 -8.68 10.62
C ILE A 169 0.41 -7.73 10.03
N ALA A 170 1.01 -8.12 8.91
CA ALA A 170 1.87 -7.23 8.13
C ALA A 170 1.03 -6.42 7.15
N LEU A 171 1.16 -5.09 7.19
CA LEU A 171 0.60 -4.14 6.23
C LEU A 171 1.75 -3.63 5.36
N LEU A 172 1.89 -4.18 4.16
CA LEU A 172 3.02 -3.89 3.30
C LEU A 172 2.61 -2.98 2.13
N HIS A 173 3.37 -1.92 1.90
CA HIS A 173 3.20 -1.08 0.73
C HIS A 173 4.28 -1.45 -0.29
N THR A 174 3.95 -2.33 -1.24
CA THR A 174 4.92 -2.99 -2.13
C THR A 174 4.28 -3.49 -3.42
N GLY A 175 5.10 -3.73 -4.41
CA GLY A 175 4.70 -4.23 -5.73
C GLY A 175 4.99 -3.22 -6.81
N PHE A 176 4.37 -3.36 -7.97
CA PHE A 176 4.47 -2.42 -9.08
C PHE A 176 3.07 -1.91 -9.41
N GLU A 177 2.96 -0.59 -9.55
CA GLU A 177 1.71 0.07 -9.94
C GLU A 177 1.10 -0.59 -11.18
N TYR A 178 -0.21 -0.78 -11.13
CA TYR A 178 -1.06 -1.28 -12.22
C TYR A 178 -0.68 -2.69 -12.75
N ASN A 179 0.16 -3.44 -12.06
CA ASN A 179 0.46 -4.82 -12.44
C ASN A 179 -0.55 -5.78 -11.79
N THR A 180 -1.21 -6.60 -12.60
CA THR A 180 -2.24 -7.54 -12.14
C THR A 180 -1.71 -8.77 -11.40
N LEU A 181 -0.40 -8.97 -11.36
CA LEU A 181 0.26 -10.07 -10.67
C LEU A 181 1.35 -9.56 -9.73
N PRO A 182 1.52 -10.15 -8.54
CA PRO A 182 2.65 -9.86 -7.68
C PRO A 182 3.97 -10.31 -8.32
N SER A 183 5.06 -9.62 -8.01
CA SER A 183 6.38 -10.06 -8.48
C SER A 183 6.82 -11.35 -7.77
N PRO A 184 7.68 -12.17 -8.38
CA PRO A 184 8.27 -13.33 -7.69
C PRO A 184 8.99 -12.94 -6.40
N ARG A 185 9.59 -11.75 -6.38
CA ARG A 185 10.24 -11.18 -5.19
C ARG A 185 9.20 -10.86 -4.12
N THR A 186 8.13 -10.15 -4.45
CA THR A 186 7.04 -9.80 -3.52
C THR A 186 6.42 -11.06 -2.90
N ILE A 187 6.19 -12.10 -3.72
CA ILE A 187 5.67 -13.38 -3.21
C ILE A 187 6.61 -13.99 -2.17
N LYS A 188 7.91 -14.05 -2.48
CA LYS A 188 8.93 -14.59 -1.57
C LYS A 188 9.01 -13.79 -0.26
N GLU A 189 8.98 -12.46 -0.35
CA GLU A 189 9.00 -11.57 0.81
C GLU A 189 7.75 -11.77 1.68
N CYS A 190 6.55 -11.76 1.10
CA CYS A 190 5.30 -11.97 1.84
C CYS A 190 5.26 -13.34 2.54
N ARG A 191 5.68 -14.42 1.86
CA ARG A 191 5.77 -15.75 2.46
C ARG A 191 6.74 -15.78 3.64
N SER A 192 7.85 -15.04 3.58
CA SER A 192 8.81 -14.98 4.68
C SER A 192 8.22 -14.37 5.96
N PHE A 193 7.23 -13.47 5.87
CA PHE A 193 6.51 -12.98 7.05
C PHE A 193 5.70 -14.09 7.71
N ILE A 194 5.00 -14.90 6.93
CA ILE A 194 4.27 -16.06 7.46
C ILE A 194 5.23 -17.08 8.10
N ASP A 195 6.36 -17.37 7.43
CA ASP A 195 7.39 -18.27 7.96
C ASP A 195 7.96 -17.81 9.30
N ASN A 196 7.91 -16.51 9.57
CA ASN A 196 8.39 -15.91 10.82
C ASN A 196 7.26 -15.58 11.82
N GLY A 197 6.06 -16.15 11.62
CA GLY A 197 5.01 -16.14 12.64
C GLY A 197 3.97 -15.03 12.51
N PHE A 198 3.84 -14.39 11.34
CA PHE A 198 2.69 -13.54 11.08
C PHE A 198 1.45 -14.36 10.72
N ASP A 199 0.28 -13.88 11.15
CA ASP A 199 -1.02 -14.53 10.93
C ASP A 199 -1.64 -14.14 9.58
N ALA A 200 -1.27 -12.97 9.03
CA ALA A 200 -1.66 -12.55 7.70
C ALA A 200 -0.68 -11.52 7.15
N VAL A 201 -0.62 -11.42 5.82
CA VAL A 201 0.07 -10.36 5.08
C VAL A 201 -0.91 -9.69 4.13
N ILE A 202 -1.01 -8.37 4.21
CA ILE A 202 -1.94 -7.58 3.41
C ILE A 202 -1.15 -6.45 2.76
N CYS A 203 -1.15 -6.42 1.42
CA CYS A 203 -0.37 -5.44 0.67
C CYS A 203 -1.25 -4.41 -0.01
N SER A 204 -0.67 -3.23 -0.22
CA SER A 204 -1.18 -2.08 -0.95
C SER A 204 -0.11 -1.56 -1.91
N HIS A 205 -0.35 -0.52 -2.69
CA HIS A 205 0.49 0.17 -3.66
C HIS A 205 0.17 -0.11 -5.13
N PRO A 206 -0.12 -1.33 -5.62
CA PRO A 206 -0.41 -1.53 -7.04
C PRO A 206 -1.64 -0.78 -7.58
N HIS A 207 -2.47 -0.17 -6.73
CA HIS A 207 -3.72 0.54 -7.05
C HIS A 207 -4.79 -0.30 -7.74
N ILE A 208 -4.50 -1.56 -8.00
CA ILE A 208 -5.41 -2.57 -8.54
C ILE A 208 -5.34 -3.82 -7.69
N THR A 209 -6.42 -4.59 -7.70
CA THR A 209 -6.43 -5.85 -6.95
C THR A 209 -5.49 -6.87 -7.59
N GLN A 210 -4.72 -7.57 -6.76
CA GLN A 210 -3.91 -8.71 -7.15
C GLN A 210 -4.46 -10.01 -6.54
N PRO A 211 -4.07 -11.19 -7.04
CA PRO A 211 -4.46 -12.46 -6.45
C PRO A 211 -4.07 -12.55 -4.97
N TYR A 212 -4.79 -13.36 -4.22
CA TYR A 212 -4.41 -13.77 -2.86
C TYR A 212 -3.89 -15.21 -2.86
N GLU A 213 -3.23 -15.59 -1.77
CA GLU A 213 -2.71 -16.93 -1.54
C GLU A 213 -3.05 -17.39 -0.11
N ILE A 214 -3.31 -18.68 0.05
CA ILE A 214 -3.26 -19.36 1.34
C ILE A 214 -1.92 -20.09 1.43
N TYR A 215 -1.05 -19.62 2.29
CA TYR A 215 0.28 -20.19 2.49
C TYR A 215 0.43 -20.63 3.95
N LYS A 216 0.65 -21.95 4.19
CA LYS A 216 0.70 -22.55 5.53
C LYS A 216 -0.51 -22.15 6.40
N ASP A 217 -1.70 -22.29 5.83
CA ASP A 217 -2.99 -21.96 6.45
C ASP A 217 -3.17 -20.48 6.86
N LYS A 218 -2.33 -19.60 6.32
CA LYS A 218 -2.40 -18.15 6.52
C LYS A 218 -2.65 -17.42 5.21
N ASN A 219 -3.36 -16.29 5.29
CA ASN A 219 -3.74 -15.52 4.11
C ASN A 219 -2.68 -14.48 3.75
N ILE A 220 -2.35 -14.40 2.47
CA ILE A 220 -1.52 -13.37 1.86
C ILE A 220 -2.34 -12.67 0.77
N TYR A 221 -2.65 -11.40 0.93
CA TYR A 221 -3.28 -10.55 -0.07
C TYR A 221 -2.22 -9.66 -0.70
N TYR A 222 -1.91 -9.89 -1.97
CA TYR A 222 -0.80 -9.19 -2.65
C TYR A 222 -1.11 -7.77 -3.07
N SER A 223 -2.38 -7.40 -3.22
CA SER A 223 -2.85 -6.02 -3.28
C SER A 223 -4.36 -5.96 -3.07
N LEU A 224 -4.78 -5.08 -2.20
CA LEU A 224 -6.21 -4.78 -2.04
C LEU A 224 -6.72 -3.80 -3.09
N GLY A 225 -5.84 -3.14 -3.86
CA GLY A 225 -6.21 -2.04 -4.74
C GLY A 225 -6.68 -0.80 -3.96
N ASN A 226 -7.28 0.14 -4.68
CA ASN A 226 -7.80 1.36 -4.08
C ASN A 226 -9.07 1.09 -3.26
N PHE A 227 -9.10 1.61 -2.03
CA PHE A 227 -10.35 1.78 -1.31
C PHE A 227 -11.07 3.04 -1.80
N TYR A 228 -10.35 4.16 -1.80
CA TYR A 228 -10.84 5.43 -2.32
C TYR A 228 -9.64 6.30 -2.74
N PHE A 229 -9.54 6.63 -4.01
CA PHE A 229 -8.45 7.43 -4.53
C PHE A 229 -8.98 8.57 -5.37
N SER A 230 -9.03 9.79 -4.79
CA SER A 230 -9.69 10.93 -5.41
C SER A 230 -8.98 11.42 -6.68
N ALA A 231 -7.66 11.28 -6.78
CA ALA A 231 -6.89 11.66 -7.97
C ALA A 231 -7.29 10.87 -9.22
N ASP A 232 -7.69 9.59 -9.07
CA ASP A 232 -8.14 8.76 -10.20
C ASP A 232 -9.52 9.20 -10.74
N ARG A 233 -10.23 10.10 -10.06
CA ARG A 233 -11.65 10.34 -10.30
C ARG A 233 -11.98 11.59 -11.10
N GLU A 234 -11.22 12.66 -11.03
CA GLU A 234 -11.57 13.94 -11.66
C GLU A 234 -10.52 14.50 -12.61
N GLU A 235 -9.26 14.60 -12.22
CA GLU A 235 -8.22 15.25 -13.06
C GLU A 235 -7.64 14.32 -14.13
N TYR A 236 -7.65 13.01 -13.89
CA TYR A 236 -7.05 12.03 -14.79
C TYR A 236 -8.00 11.55 -15.90
N GLN A 237 -9.31 11.84 -15.83
CA GLN A 237 -10.24 11.47 -16.90
C GLN A 237 -9.96 12.21 -18.22
N GLU A 238 -9.34 13.39 -18.18
CA GLU A 238 -9.02 14.19 -19.38
C GLU A 238 -7.69 13.81 -20.02
N LYS A 239 -6.72 13.29 -19.26
CA LYS A 239 -5.44 12.85 -19.81
C LYS A 239 -5.50 11.38 -20.23
N LYS A 240 -5.72 11.13 -21.53
CA LYS A 240 -5.73 9.81 -22.23
C LYS A 240 -4.44 8.96 -22.06
N ILE A 241 -3.63 9.16 -21.00
CA ILE A 241 -2.34 8.50 -20.83
C ILE A 241 -2.50 7.03 -20.40
N PHE A 242 -3.62 6.67 -19.77
CA PHE A 242 -3.81 5.32 -19.20
C PHE A 242 -5.02 4.52 -19.76
N GLY A 243 -5.74 5.01 -20.79
CA GLY A 243 -6.74 4.25 -21.55
C GLY A 243 -7.66 3.32 -20.71
N GLU A 244 -7.93 2.14 -21.25
CA GLU A 244 -8.81 1.09 -20.64
C GLU A 244 -8.37 0.57 -19.26
N LYS A 245 -7.16 0.87 -18.81
CA LYS A 245 -6.55 0.37 -17.57
C LYS A 245 -7.18 0.93 -16.30
N ARG A 246 -7.80 2.10 -16.35
CA ARG A 246 -8.44 2.76 -15.19
C ARG A 246 -9.67 2.06 -14.65
N GLY A 247 -10.36 1.29 -15.46
CA GLY A 247 -11.50 0.49 -15.00
C GLY A 247 -11.13 -0.46 -13.86
N TYR A 248 -9.88 -0.91 -13.79
CA TYR A 248 -9.41 -1.79 -12.73
C TYR A 248 -9.14 -1.07 -11.40
N CYS A 249 -8.79 0.22 -11.42
CA CYS A 249 -8.59 1.03 -10.21
C CYS A 249 -9.90 1.34 -9.48
N ASN A 250 -11.04 1.10 -10.13
CA ASN A 250 -12.38 1.23 -9.52
C ASN A 250 -12.81 -0.02 -8.73
N ILE A 251 -11.95 -1.01 -8.65
CA ILE A 251 -12.20 -2.27 -7.93
C ILE A 251 -11.15 -2.41 -6.84
N GLY A 252 -11.60 -2.56 -5.62
CA GLY A 252 -10.78 -2.85 -4.45
C GLY A 252 -11.28 -4.05 -3.68
N LEU A 253 -10.52 -4.46 -2.69
CA LEU A 253 -10.86 -5.49 -1.72
C LEU A 253 -10.79 -4.91 -0.32
N GLY A 254 -11.68 -5.38 0.56
CA GLY A 254 -11.54 -5.29 2.00
C GLY A 254 -11.28 -6.67 2.58
N VAL A 255 -10.43 -6.77 3.57
CA VAL A 255 -10.16 -8.02 4.30
C VAL A 255 -10.80 -7.96 5.67
N LEU A 256 -11.72 -8.88 5.93
CA LEU A 256 -12.36 -9.06 7.22
C LEU A 256 -11.55 -10.04 8.07
N ILE A 257 -11.11 -9.58 9.22
CA ILE A 257 -10.37 -10.38 10.20
C ILE A 257 -11.28 -10.57 11.42
N ASP A 258 -11.61 -11.80 11.73
CA ASP A 258 -12.20 -12.22 12.99
C ASP A 258 -11.27 -13.28 13.61
N ARG A 259 -11.43 -13.61 14.87
CA ARG A 259 -10.54 -14.46 15.70
C ARG A 259 -9.72 -15.49 14.92
N ASP A 260 -10.37 -16.39 14.21
CA ASP A 260 -9.74 -17.51 13.51
C ASP A 260 -10.05 -17.53 12.01
N PHE A 261 -10.68 -16.48 11.50
CA PHE A 261 -11.15 -16.43 10.13
C PHE A 261 -10.76 -15.14 9.43
N VAL A 262 -10.18 -15.28 8.25
CA VAL A 262 -9.85 -14.16 7.37
C VAL A 262 -10.59 -14.36 6.06
N SER A 263 -11.45 -13.41 5.73
CA SER A 263 -12.23 -13.41 4.48
C SER A 263 -12.08 -12.08 3.76
N SER A 264 -12.63 -11.97 2.57
CA SER A 264 -12.56 -10.74 1.80
C SER A 264 -13.93 -10.31 1.28
N ILE A 265 -14.05 -9.01 1.08
CA ILE A 265 -15.22 -8.38 0.49
C ILE A 265 -14.79 -7.45 -0.64
N GLY A 266 -15.48 -7.50 -1.76
CA GLY A 266 -15.21 -6.63 -2.90
C GLY A 266 -15.72 -5.20 -2.67
N ILE A 267 -15.01 -4.25 -3.27
CA ILE A 267 -15.35 -2.84 -3.28
C ILE A 267 -15.41 -2.39 -4.74
N SER A 268 -16.48 -1.69 -5.11
CA SER A 268 -16.64 -1.11 -6.44
C SER A 268 -16.89 0.38 -6.36
N TYR A 269 -16.39 1.09 -7.35
CA TYR A 269 -16.75 2.46 -7.63
C TYR A 269 -17.54 2.55 -8.94
N ASP A 270 -18.74 3.12 -8.86
CA ASP A 270 -19.57 3.42 -10.01
C ASP A 270 -19.27 4.88 -10.45
N SER A 271 -18.56 5.02 -11.56
CA SER A 271 -18.14 6.33 -12.09
C SER A 271 -19.34 7.19 -12.56
N VAL A 272 -20.45 6.57 -12.98
CA VAL A 272 -21.66 7.27 -13.45
C VAL A 272 -22.42 7.86 -12.27
N LYS A 273 -22.59 7.06 -11.21
CA LYS A 273 -23.31 7.47 -9.99
C LYS A 273 -22.40 8.18 -9.00
N LYS A 274 -21.10 8.22 -9.23
CA LYS A 274 -20.06 8.70 -8.29
C LYS A 274 -20.22 8.08 -6.89
N LEU A 275 -20.39 6.75 -6.83
CA LEU A 275 -20.65 5.98 -5.63
C LEU A 275 -19.65 4.86 -5.43
N SER A 276 -19.09 4.77 -4.24
CA SER A 276 -18.38 3.58 -3.78
C SER A 276 -19.29 2.71 -2.92
N TYR A 277 -19.25 1.41 -3.12
CA TYR A 277 -20.07 0.46 -2.38
C TYR A 277 -19.39 -0.90 -2.23
N PHE A 278 -19.75 -1.63 -1.19
CA PHE A 278 -19.30 -3.00 -1.02
C PHE A 278 -20.04 -3.92 -1.99
N ASN A 279 -19.29 -4.66 -2.79
CA ASN A 279 -19.82 -5.49 -3.86
C ASN A 279 -19.48 -6.97 -3.65
N LYS A 280 -20.47 -7.75 -3.25
CA LYS A 280 -20.33 -9.20 -2.98
C LYS A 280 -19.95 -10.02 -4.22
N ASN A 281 -20.14 -9.48 -5.42
CA ASN A 281 -19.84 -10.16 -6.68
C ASN A 281 -18.35 -10.07 -7.05
N ILE A 282 -17.59 -9.23 -6.37
CA ILE A 282 -16.15 -9.18 -6.56
C ILE A 282 -15.51 -10.24 -5.67
N VAL A 283 -14.98 -11.27 -6.30
CA VAL A 283 -14.27 -12.35 -5.64
C VAL A 283 -12.78 -12.22 -5.95
N PRO A 284 -11.90 -12.20 -4.94
CA PRO A 284 -10.47 -12.16 -5.19
C PRO A 284 -10.02 -13.41 -5.94
N LYS A 285 -9.08 -13.23 -6.86
CA LYS A 285 -8.48 -14.34 -7.60
C LYS A 285 -7.44 -15.04 -6.73
N THR A 286 -7.47 -16.36 -6.71
CA THR A 286 -6.42 -17.16 -6.06
C THR A 286 -5.16 -17.16 -6.93
N LEU A 287 -3.99 -17.16 -6.29
CA LEU A 287 -2.73 -17.33 -7.00
C LEU A 287 -2.60 -18.80 -7.46
N GLU A 288 -2.62 -19.00 -8.77
CA GLU A 288 -2.63 -20.35 -9.37
C GLU A 288 -1.27 -21.05 -9.37
N PHE A 289 -0.19 -20.35 -9.01
CA PHE A 289 1.16 -20.89 -9.09
C PHE A 289 1.81 -20.98 -7.71
N ASN A 290 1.83 -22.20 -7.17
CA ASN A 290 2.54 -22.49 -5.92
C ASN A 290 4.07 -22.47 -6.08
N ASN A 291 4.57 -22.58 -7.33
CA ASN A 291 6.00 -22.56 -7.65
C ASN A 291 6.38 -21.29 -8.42
N LEU A 292 7.34 -20.53 -7.90
CA LEU A 292 7.89 -19.31 -8.52
C LEU A 292 8.86 -19.65 -9.68
N GLY A 293 8.48 -20.63 -10.49
CA GLY A 293 9.29 -21.11 -11.61
C GLY A 293 9.27 -20.15 -12.81
N LEU A 294 10.04 -20.52 -13.84
CA LEU A 294 10.19 -19.74 -15.08
C LEU A 294 8.84 -19.42 -15.74
N LYS A 295 7.87 -20.32 -15.65
CA LYS A 295 6.51 -20.14 -16.22
C LYS A 295 5.78 -18.97 -15.56
N TYR A 296 5.87 -18.84 -14.22
CA TYR A 296 5.28 -17.70 -13.50
C TYR A 296 6.01 -16.40 -13.82
N SER A 297 7.33 -16.42 -13.82
CA SER A 297 8.15 -15.25 -14.15
C SER A 297 7.81 -14.72 -15.55
N ARG A 298 7.64 -15.60 -16.55
CA ARG A 298 7.20 -15.22 -17.90
C ARG A 298 5.79 -14.61 -17.91
N LYS A 299 4.83 -15.19 -17.18
CA LYS A 299 3.47 -14.65 -17.06
C LYS A 299 3.48 -13.27 -16.40
N TYR A 300 4.25 -13.12 -15.32
CA TYR A 300 4.44 -11.83 -14.63
C TYR A 300 5.03 -10.77 -15.57
N MET A 301 6.10 -11.10 -16.29
CA MET A 301 6.74 -10.18 -17.24
C MET A 301 5.78 -9.79 -18.37
N LYS A 302 4.98 -10.71 -18.90
CA LYS A 302 3.96 -10.39 -19.88
C LYS A 302 2.92 -9.41 -19.34
N CYS A 303 2.46 -9.57 -18.10
CA CYS A 303 1.55 -8.62 -17.46
C CYS A 303 2.21 -7.26 -17.32
N ARG A 304 3.46 -7.19 -16.81
CA ARG A 304 4.23 -5.97 -16.66
C ARG A 304 4.45 -5.26 -18.00
N ASN A 305 4.76 -6.00 -19.06
CA ASN A 305 5.02 -5.44 -20.39
C ASN A 305 3.78 -4.79 -21.01
N ASN A 306 2.59 -5.30 -20.72
CA ASN A 306 1.34 -4.68 -21.17
C ASN A 306 1.15 -3.26 -20.60
N TYR A 307 1.91 -2.88 -19.55
CA TYR A 307 1.85 -1.58 -18.89
C TYR A 307 3.03 -0.66 -19.21
N ASN A 308 4.09 -1.17 -19.86
CA ASN A 308 5.25 -0.37 -20.24
C ASN A 308 5.33 -0.26 -21.77
N PRO A 309 5.01 0.91 -22.35
CA PRO A 309 5.03 1.13 -23.82
C PRO A 309 6.45 1.03 -24.43
N MET A 310 7.51 0.99 -23.63
CA MET A 310 8.88 0.79 -24.12
C MET A 310 9.22 -0.68 -24.43
N LEU A 311 8.33 -1.62 -24.11
CA LEU A 311 8.57 -3.05 -24.33
C LEU A 311 7.89 -3.51 -25.61
N THR A 312 8.60 -4.34 -26.39
CA THR A 312 8.21 -4.69 -27.76
C THR A 312 7.20 -5.83 -27.84
N GLY A 313 6.88 -6.49 -26.72
CA GLY A 313 6.06 -7.71 -26.68
C GLY A 313 6.80 -8.96 -27.13
N ASN A 314 8.07 -8.85 -27.56
CA ASN A 314 8.94 -9.99 -27.86
C ASN A 314 9.72 -10.34 -26.57
N ILE A 315 9.38 -11.48 -25.97
CA ILE A 315 9.90 -11.90 -24.65
C ILE A 315 11.45 -11.86 -24.61
N PHE A 316 12.11 -12.31 -25.67
CA PHE A 316 13.58 -12.35 -25.71
C PHE A 316 14.22 -10.96 -25.79
N LEU A 317 13.67 -10.08 -26.64
CA LEU A 317 14.12 -8.70 -26.76
C LEU A 317 13.82 -7.89 -25.50
N ASP A 318 12.70 -8.17 -24.85
CA ASP A 318 12.29 -7.51 -23.62
C ASP A 318 13.13 -7.96 -22.42
N GLU A 319 13.50 -9.25 -22.34
CA GLU A 319 14.48 -9.74 -21.34
C GLU A 319 15.87 -9.09 -21.51
N ILE A 320 16.34 -8.92 -22.73
CA ILE A 320 17.58 -8.20 -23.03
C ILE A 320 17.45 -6.72 -22.63
N LYS A 321 16.36 -6.04 -22.98
CA LYS A 321 16.14 -4.64 -22.60
C LYS A 321 16.07 -4.44 -21.09
N ILE A 322 15.41 -5.36 -20.40
CA ILE A 322 15.32 -5.32 -18.93
C ILE A 322 16.66 -5.60 -18.31
N PHE A 323 17.43 -6.55 -18.83
CA PHE A 323 18.79 -6.80 -18.39
C PHE A 323 19.67 -5.56 -18.59
N LEU A 324 19.60 -4.92 -19.76
CA LEU A 324 20.34 -3.70 -20.07
C LEU A 324 19.87 -2.52 -19.20
N LEU A 325 18.57 -2.37 -18.94
CA LEU A 325 18.04 -1.37 -18.01
C LEU A 325 18.53 -1.62 -16.57
N ASN A 326 18.53 -2.84 -16.10
CA ASN A 326 19.05 -3.19 -14.79
C ASN A 326 20.58 -2.96 -14.71
N CYS A 327 21.30 -3.26 -15.79
CA CYS A 327 22.74 -2.92 -15.89
C CYS A 327 22.96 -1.40 -15.89
N THR A 328 22.14 -0.62 -16.59
CA THR A 328 22.21 0.85 -16.60
C THR A 328 21.89 1.43 -15.22
N TYR A 329 20.89 0.91 -14.52
CA TYR A 329 20.57 1.32 -13.14
C TYR A 329 21.70 0.93 -12.16
N MET A 330 22.29 -0.23 -12.33
CA MET A 330 23.44 -0.66 -11.53
C MET A 330 24.66 0.23 -11.80
N ILE A 331 24.96 0.51 -13.06
CA ILE A 331 26.04 1.41 -13.49
C ILE A 331 25.76 2.83 -12.99
N TYR A 332 24.53 3.33 -13.12
CA TYR A 332 24.13 4.64 -12.58
C TYR A 332 24.29 4.70 -11.06
N GLY A 333 23.91 3.63 -10.36
CA GLY A 333 24.12 3.49 -8.91
C GLY A 333 25.59 3.53 -8.51
N ILE A 334 26.46 2.87 -9.29
CA ILE A 334 27.92 2.87 -9.10
C ILE A 334 28.50 4.26 -9.40
N LEU A 335 28.15 4.86 -10.54
CA LEU A 335 28.60 6.19 -10.94
C LEU A 335 28.16 7.27 -9.93
N LYS A 336 26.96 7.15 -9.37
CA LYS A 336 26.49 8.02 -8.29
C LYS A 336 27.30 7.82 -6.99
N LYS A 337 27.67 6.59 -6.65
CA LYS A 337 28.53 6.29 -5.48
C LYS A 337 29.95 6.83 -5.62
N ILE A 338 30.53 6.80 -6.81
CA ILE A 338 31.86 7.33 -7.09
C ILE A 338 31.88 8.84 -7.39
N GLY A 339 30.73 9.50 -7.29
CA GLY A 339 30.67 10.97 -7.41
C GLY A 339 30.72 11.52 -8.84
N PHE A 340 30.55 10.66 -9.85
CA PHE A 340 30.64 11.05 -11.26
C PHE A 340 29.62 12.14 -11.67
N PHE A 341 28.49 12.27 -10.96
CA PHE A 341 27.46 13.31 -11.18
C PHE A 341 27.60 14.52 -10.23
N ARG A 342 28.76 14.67 -9.56
CA ARG A 342 29.06 15.92 -8.84
C ARG A 342 29.64 16.95 -9.80
N ARG A 343 28.80 17.58 -10.63
CA ARG A 343 29.05 18.91 -11.23
C ARG A 343 27.79 19.35 -11.93
N GLU A 344 27.08 20.21 -11.24
CA GLU A 344 26.44 21.42 -11.74
C GLU A 344 25.69 22.04 -10.57
N ARG A 345 26.43 22.80 -9.80
CA ARG A 345 25.91 23.93 -9.05
C ARG A 345 26.77 25.11 -9.52
N ASN A 346 26.19 25.87 -10.39
CA ASN A 346 26.42 27.31 -10.48
C ASN A 346 25.08 27.97 -10.71
#